data_0e3caec0aa7f63b39e82563caf50e5aa
#
_entry.id   0e3caec0aa7f63b39e82563caf50e5aa
#
_cell.length_a   1.000
_cell.length_b   1.000
_cell.length_c   1.000
_cell.angle_alpha   90.00
_cell.angle_beta   90.00
_cell.angle_gamma   90.00
#
_symmetry.space_group_name_H-M   'P 1'
#
loop_
_entity.id
_entity.type
_entity.pdbx_description
1 polymer ?
#
loop_
_entity_poly.entity_id
_entity_poly.type
_entity_poly.pdbx_seq_one_letter_code
_entity_poly.pdbx_strand_id
1 'polypeptide(L)'
;GATVEYSIDGGHTWSTSFNATEGLNDIQVRQTDIAGNTSSATSFSFTLDTSAAAPGVALTTDSGSSASDHVTNVGTLNLTGIETGATVEYSTDGGHTWSTSFSAVEGVNDIQVRQTDIAGNTSAATSFSFTLDTSAAAPGVELAVDSGSSAVDHITNVGTLNLSGVETGATVEYS
;
A
#
# COMPACT_ATOMS: atom_id res chain seq x y z
N GLY A 1 -46.35 26.16 -10.50
CA GLY A 1 -45.75 24.91 -11.02
C GLY A 1 -46.18 23.73 -10.16
N ALA A 2 -45.89 22.51 -10.62
CA ALA A 2 -46.11 21.31 -9.79
C ALA A 2 -45.18 21.32 -8.56
N THR A 3 -45.62 20.72 -7.45
CA THR A 3 -44.81 20.47 -6.26
C THR A 3 -44.25 19.04 -6.35
N VAL A 4 -42.90 18.91 -6.20
CA VAL A 4 -42.24 17.59 -6.12
C VAL A 4 -41.99 17.28 -4.64
N GLU A 5 -42.30 16.05 -4.24
CA GLU A 5 -42.15 15.56 -2.87
C GLU A 5 -41.36 14.25 -2.87
N TYR A 6 -40.56 14.07 -1.83
CA TYR A 6 -39.68 12.91 -1.59
C TYR A 6 -40.10 12.22 -0.30
N SER A 7 -40.00 10.89 -0.28
CA SER A 7 -40.20 10.06 0.90
C SER A 7 -39.01 9.11 1.04
N ILE A 8 -38.52 8.93 2.27
CA ILE A 8 -37.44 8.00 2.65
C ILE A 8 -37.94 6.90 3.60
N ASP A 9 -39.24 6.82 3.82
CA ASP A 9 -39.90 5.90 4.77
C ASP A 9 -41.00 5.02 4.11
N GLY A 10 -40.85 4.78 2.79
CA GLY A 10 -41.79 3.96 2.03
C GLY A 10 -43.11 4.66 1.74
N GLY A 11 -43.14 5.99 1.72
CA GLY A 11 -44.34 6.78 1.40
C GLY A 11 -45.21 7.14 2.60
N HIS A 12 -44.76 6.91 3.84
CA HIS A 12 -45.49 7.26 5.05
C HIS A 12 -45.45 8.78 5.30
N THR A 13 -44.28 9.40 5.10
CA THR A 13 -44.12 10.87 5.16
C THR A 13 -43.49 11.43 3.87
N TRP A 14 -43.84 12.68 3.56
CA TRP A 14 -43.41 13.36 2.34
C TRP A 14 -42.84 14.74 2.65
N SER A 15 -41.73 15.10 1.99
CA SER A 15 -41.02 16.36 2.11
C SER A 15 -40.72 16.97 0.73
N THR A 16 -40.71 18.27 0.63
CA THR A 16 -40.32 18.98 -0.60
C THR A 16 -38.80 19.06 -0.79
N SER A 17 -38.01 18.54 0.16
CA SER A 17 -36.55 18.48 0.10
C SER A 17 -36.05 17.07 0.42
N PHE A 18 -34.93 16.69 -0.22
CA PHE A 18 -34.22 15.45 0.03
C PHE A 18 -32.71 15.75 0.12
N ASN A 19 -32.07 15.17 1.13
CA ASN A 19 -30.62 15.15 1.25
C ASN A 19 -30.17 13.70 1.35
N ALA A 20 -29.31 13.27 0.44
CA ALA A 20 -28.72 11.93 0.50
C ALA A 20 -27.80 11.79 1.73
N THR A 21 -27.78 10.61 2.31
CA THR A 21 -26.88 10.22 3.39
C THR A 21 -25.92 9.16 2.92
N GLU A 22 -24.76 9.09 3.56
CA GLU A 22 -23.75 8.05 3.29
C GLU A 22 -24.38 6.67 3.39
N GLY A 23 -24.08 5.79 2.41
CA GLY A 23 -24.63 4.47 2.27
C GLY A 23 -25.89 4.42 1.39
N LEU A 24 -26.71 3.39 1.60
CA LEU A 24 -27.91 3.13 0.79
C LEU A 24 -28.99 4.19 1.03
N ASN A 25 -29.48 4.79 -0.06
CA ASN A 25 -30.59 5.73 -0.10
C ASN A 25 -31.74 5.11 -0.92
N ASP A 26 -32.83 4.76 -0.25
CA ASP A 26 -34.07 4.31 -0.85
C ASP A 26 -35.08 5.45 -0.80
N ILE A 27 -35.45 5.99 -1.96
CA ILE A 27 -36.36 7.14 -2.05
C ILE A 27 -37.58 6.82 -2.90
N GLN A 28 -38.67 7.48 -2.58
CA GLN A 28 -39.86 7.60 -3.45
C GLN A 28 -40.05 9.06 -3.81
N VAL A 29 -40.45 9.31 -5.04
CA VAL A 29 -40.68 10.66 -5.57
C VAL A 29 -42.12 10.70 -6.16
N ARG A 30 -42.86 11.75 -5.84
CA ARG A 30 -44.18 12.03 -6.45
C ARG A 30 -44.30 13.52 -6.76
N GLN A 31 -45.29 13.89 -7.54
CA GLN A 31 -45.61 15.29 -7.79
C GLN A 31 -47.10 15.56 -7.61
N THR A 32 -47.40 16.77 -7.20
CA THR A 32 -48.78 17.30 -7.16
C THR A 32 -48.86 18.47 -8.12
N ASP A 33 -49.82 18.43 -9.05
CA ASP A 33 -50.03 19.48 -10.04
C ASP A 33 -50.74 20.73 -9.47
N ILE A 34 -50.93 21.76 -10.31
CA ILE A 34 -51.61 23.01 -9.90
C ILE A 34 -53.08 22.78 -9.58
N ALA A 35 -53.69 21.74 -10.17
CA ALA A 35 -55.10 21.38 -9.92
C ALA A 35 -55.28 20.55 -8.64
N GLY A 36 -54.15 20.16 -7.96
CA GLY A 36 -54.16 19.36 -6.75
C GLY A 36 -54.14 17.84 -7.00
N ASN A 37 -53.93 17.37 -8.24
CA ASN A 37 -53.81 15.95 -8.52
C ASN A 37 -52.42 15.46 -8.17
N THR A 38 -52.32 14.40 -7.35
CA THR A 38 -51.06 13.77 -6.93
C THR A 38 -50.81 12.52 -7.75
N SER A 39 -49.59 12.39 -8.32
CA SER A 39 -49.16 11.23 -9.08
C SER A 39 -48.93 10.00 -8.17
N SER A 40 -48.87 8.81 -8.79
CA SER A 40 -48.24 7.67 -8.15
C SER A 40 -46.78 7.96 -7.83
N ALA A 41 -46.25 7.33 -6.78
CA ALA A 41 -44.85 7.45 -6.42
C ALA A 41 -43.96 6.57 -7.32
N THR A 42 -42.75 7.08 -7.65
CA THR A 42 -41.67 6.33 -8.31
C THR A 42 -40.58 6.06 -7.30
N SER A 43 -40.19 4.79 -7.16
CA SER A 43 -39.10 4.38 -6.28
C SER A 43 -37.76 4.42 -7.02
N PHE A 44 -36.71 4.86 -6.31
CA PHE A 44 -35.33 4.85 -6.78
C PHE A 44 -34.39 4.56 -5.61
N SER A 45 -33.37 3.74 -5.87
CA SER A 45 -32.36 3.33 -4.87
C SER A 45 -30.96 3.58 -5.42
N PHE A 46 -30.08 4.15 -4.59
CA PHE A 46 -28.69 4.38 -4.92
C PHE A 46 -27.83 4.37 -3.66
N THR A 47 -26.55 4.07 -3.81
CA THR A 47 -25.56 4.20 -2.74
C THR A 47 -24.80 5.51 -2.91
N LEU A 48 -24.79 6.35 -1.89
CA LEU A 48 -23.88 7.47 -1.78
C LEU A 48 -22.62 6.98 -1.06
N ASP A 49 -21.48 7.16 -1.68
CA ASP A 49 -20.17 6.92 -1.12
C ASP A 49 -19.29 8.12 -1.44
N THR A 50 -18.82 8.80 -0.41
CA THR A 50 -18.09 10.07 -0.51
C THR A 50 -16.65 9.98 -0.02
N SER A 51 -16.16 8.78 0.33
CA SER A 51 -14.83 8.62 0.92
C SER A 51 -14.20 7.27 0.58
N ALA A 52 -12.88 7.27 0.45
CA ALA A 52 -12.08 6.06 0.39
C ALA A 52 -11.07 6.02 1.54
N ALA A 53 -10.95 4.87 2.20
CA ALA A 53 -9.99 4.67 3.29
C ALA A 53 -8.55 4.57 2.77
N ALA A 54 -7.57 5.10 3.51
CA ALA A 54 -6.16 4.92 3.16
C ALA A 54 -5.74 3.44 3.34
N PRO A 55 -5.02 2.83 2.36
CA PRO A 55 -4.56 1.45 2.49
C PRO A 55 -3.48 1.30 3.56
N GLY A 56 -3.45 0.15 4.25
CA GLY A 56 -2.29 -0.26 5.05
C GLY A 56 -1.23 -0.90 4.13
N VAL A 57 0.06 -0.63 4.41
CA VAL A 57 1.19 -1.11 3.62
C VAL A 57 2.22 -1.74 4.54
N ALA A 58 2.70 -2.93 4.20
CA ALA A 58 3.77 -3.63 4.89
C ALA A 58 4.54 -4.52 3.90
N LEU A 59 5.70 -5.03 4.28
CA LEU A 59 6.35 -6.14 3.57
C LEU A 59 5.54 -7.43 3.77
N THR A 60 5.46 -8.26 2.74
CA THR A 60 4.92 -9.62 2.87
C THR A 60 5.83 -10.47 3.77
N THR A 61 7.14 -10.25 3.65
CA THR A 61 8.18 -10.89 4.46
C THR A 61 9.27 -9.86 4.70
N ASP A 62 9.54 -9.57 5.96
CA ASP A 62 10.73 -8.85 6.38
C ASP A 62 11.77 -9.91 6.76
N SER A 63 12.71 -10.17 5.82
CA SER A 63 13.66 -11.28 5.90
C SER A 63 14.98 -10.82 6.51
N GLY A 64 15.83 -11.77 6.86
CA GLY A 64 17.16 -11.49 7.42
C GLY A 64 17.21 -11.69 8.93
N SER A 65 18.06 -10.94 9.61
CA SER A 65 18.31 -11.08 11.06
C SER A 65 17.24 -10.43 11.94
N SER A 66 16.43 -9.54 11.39
CA SER A 66 15.31 -8.86 12.05
C SER A 66 14.06 -8.96 11.18
N ALA A 67 12.92 -9.14 11.80
CA ALA A 67 11.61 -9.17 11.11
C ALA A 67 10.86 -7.82 11.26
N SER A 68 11.58 -6.72 11.54
CA SER A 68 10.97 -5.41 11.78
C SER A 68 11.89 -4.22 11.48
N ASP A 69 13.02 -4.44 10.80
CA ASP A 69 13.93 -3.36 10.42
C ASP A 69 13.72 -2.86 8.99
N HIS A 70 12.81 -3.51 8.26
CA HIS A 70 12.48 -3.24 6.88
C HIS A 70 13.68 -3.39 5.91
N VAL A 71 14.65 -4.24 6.26
CA VAL A 71 15.74 -4.68 5.38
C VAL A 71 15.44 -6.11 4.96
N THR A 72 15.18 -6.32 3.68
CA THR A 72 14.64 -7.59 3.19
C THR A 72 15.22 -7.98 1.83
N ASN A 73 15.30 -9.29 1.56
CA ASN A 73 15.57 -9.78 0.21
C ASN A 73 14.26 -10.08 -0.60
N VAL A 74 13.09 -9.74 -0.04
CA VAL A 74 11.77 -9.94 -0.65
C VAL A 74 11.03 -8.62 -0.74
N GLY A 75 11.06 -7.96 -1.89
CA GLY A 75 10.46 -6.65 -2.12
C GLY A 75 8.94 -6.65 -2.38
N THR A 76 8.23 -7.71 -1.99
CA THR A 76 6.78 -7.84 -2.18
C THR A 76 6.01 -7.17 -1.04
N LEU A 77 5.02 -6.36 -1.40
CA LEU A 77 4.17 -5.66 -0.45
C LEU A 77 2.93 -6.46 -0.08
N ASN A 78 2.52 -6.36 1.16
CA ASN A 78 1.21 -6.76 1.67
C ASN A 78 0.36 -5.50 1.88
N LEU A 79 -0.79 -5.43 1.22
CA LEU A 79 -1.73 -4.32 1.34
C LEU A 79 -2.95 -4.78 2.14
N THR A 80 -3.43 -3.91 3.02
CA THR A 80 -4.64 -4.14 3.82
C THR A 80 -5.59 -2.95 3.70
N GLY A 81 -6.88 -3.15 4.01
CA GLY A 81 -7.87 -2.07 3.94
C GLY A 81 -8.22 -1.66 2.51
N ILE A 82 -7.95 -2.51 1.52
CA ILE A 82 -8.37 -2.26 0.13
C ILE A 82 -9.85 -2.54 0.00
N GLU A 83 -10.59 -1.56 -0.50
CA GLU A 83 -12.02 -1.67 -0.74
C GLU A 83 -12.33 -2.57 -1.94
N THR A 84 -13.45 -3.26 -1.89
CA THR A 84 -13.84 -4.17 -2.98
C THR A 84 -14.03 -3.39 -4.28
N GLY A 85 -13.26 -3.76 -5.31
CA GLY A 85 -13.31 -3.12 -6.63
C GLY A 85 -12.51 -1.82 -6.74
N ALA A 86 -11.81 -1.40 -5.69
CA ALA A 86 -10.94 -0.23 -5.75
C ALA A 86 -9.72 -0.45 -6.65
N THR A 87 -9.26 0.62 -7.26
CA THR A 87 -7.99 0.66 -8.00
C THR A 87 -6.88 1.13 -7.07
N VAL A 88 -5.83 0.32 -6.89
CA VAL A 88 -4.65 0.67 -6.11
C VAL A 88 -3.60 1.31 -7.02
N GLU A 89 -2.98 2.38 -6.54
CA GLU A 89 -1.92 3.09 -7.23
C GLU A 89 -0.72 3.32 -6.32
N TYR A 90 0.46 3.28 -6.92
CA TYR A 90 1.77 3.43 -6.26
C TYR A 90 2.50 4.64 -6.84
N SER A 91 3.21 5.36 -5.98
CA SER A 91 4.14 6.43 -6.36
C SER A 91 5.50 6.20 -5.72
N THR A 92 6.57 6.41 -6.50
CA THR A 92 7.97 6.36 -6.05
C THR A 92 8.67 7.72 -6.16
N ASP A 93 7.92 8.78 -6.43
CA ASP A 93 8.42 10.14 -6.64
C ASP A 93 7.75 11.17 -5.70
N GLY A 94 7.29 10.69 -4.53
CA GLY A 94 6.65 11.56 -3.53
C GLY A 94 5.24 11.99 -3.89
N GLY A 95 4.54 11.23 -4.72
CA GLY A 95 3.15 11.48 -5.11
C GLY A 95 2.99 12.36 -6.35
N HIS A 96 4.07 12.63 -7.09
CA HIS A 96 4.00 13.42 -8.32
C HIS A 96 3.41 12.61 -9.48
N THR A 97 3.77 11.33 -9.60
CA THR A 97 3.20 10.41 -10.58
C THR A 97 2.70 9.13 -9.92
N TRP A 98 1.68 8.50 -10.51
CA TRP A 98 1.03 7.31 -9.98
C TRP A 98 0.91 6.21 -11.04
N SER A 99 1.13 4.96 -10.62
CA SER A 99 1.06 3.75 -11.46
C SER A 99 0.26 2.66 -10.75
N THR A 100 -0.46 1.83 -11.48
CA THR A 100 -1.16 0.67 -10.93
C THR A 100 -0.26 -0.53 -10.66
N SER A 101 1.04 -0.41 -10.92
CA SER A 101 2.04 -1.45 -10.64
C SER A 101 3.25 -0.85 -9.93
N PHE A 102 3.84 -1.65 -9.04
CA PHE A 102 5.08 -1.37 -8.34
C PHE A 102 6.03 -2.56 -8.46
N SER A 103 7.31 -2.27 -8.66
CA SER A 103 8.40 -3.25 -8.57
C SER A 103 9.51 -2.65 -7.73
N ALA A 104 9.89 -3.34 -6.66
CA ALA A 104 11.01 -2.93 -5.82
C ALA A 104 12.33 -2.96 -6.61
N VAL A 105 13.23 -2.04 -6.29
CA VAL A 105 14.59 -1.97 -6.83
C VAL A 105 15.60 -2.17 -5.71
N GLU A 106 16.80 -2.61 -6.06
CA GLU A 106 17.90 -2.76 -5.10
C GLU A 106 18.18 -1.45 -4.36
N GLY A 107 18.36 -1.52 -3.04
CA GLY A 107 18.53 -0.37 -2.17
C GLY A 107 17.22 0.17 -1.59
N VAL A 108 17.19 1.45 -1.23
CA VAL A 108 16.05 2.08 -0.57
C VAL A 108 14.88 2.28 -1.54
N ASN A 109 13.71 1.83 -1.13
CA ASN A 109 12.43 2.03 -1.80
C ASN A 109 11.53 2.90 -0.93
N ASP A 110 11.33 4.15 -1.32
CA ASP A 110 10.38 5.08 -0.72
C ASP A 110 9.12 5.10 -1.58
N ILE A 111 8.01 4.62 -1.04
CA ILE A 111 6.77 4.47 -1.79
C ILE A 111 5.61 5.17 -1.10
N GLN A 112 4.64 5.58 -1.90
CA GLN A 112 3.32 5.97 -1.45
C GLN A 112 2.28 5.10 -2.13
N VAL A 113 1.26 4.68 -1.40
CA VAL A 113 0.16 3.85 -1.90
C VAL A 113 -1.16 4.51 -1.58
N ARG A 114 -2.05 4.60 -2.56
CA ARG A 114 -3.43 5.06 -2.40
C ARG A 114 -4.39 4.14 -3.13
N GLN A 115 -5.67 4.30 -2.88
CA GLN A 115 -6.72 3.62 -3.65
C GLN A 115 -7.76 4.62 -4.13
N THR A 116 -8.40 4.29 -5.25
CA THR A 116 -9.61 4.96 -5.73
C THR A 116 -10.74 3.93 -5.76
N ASP A 117 -11.83 4.21 -5.05
CA ASP A 117 -12.98 3.32 -4.94
C ASP A 117 -13.85 3.28 -6.21
N ILE A 118 -14.94 2.51 -6.17
CA ILE A 118 -15.88 2.38 -7.29
C ILE A 118 -16.68 3.67 -7.53
N ALA A 119 -16.89 4.49 -6.48
CA ALA A 119 -17.60 5.75 -6.56
C ALA A 119 -16.72 6.88 -7.13
N GLY A 120 -15.38 6.66 -7.23
CA GLY A 120 -14.40 7.61 -7.73
C GLY A 120 -13.72 8.45 -6.64
N ASN A 121 -13.91 8.11 -5.36
CA ASN A 121 -13.20 8.78 -4.27
C ASN A 121 -11.77 8.25 -4.20
N THR A 122 -10.80 9.15 -4.08
CA THR A 122 -9.39 8.79 -3.91
C THR A 122 -8.98 9.00 -2.45
N SER A 123 -8.38 7.99 -1.85
CA SER A 123 -7.93 8.01 -0.46
C SER A 123 -6.72 8.93 -0.26
N ALA A 124 -6.42 9.25 1.00
CA ALA A 124 -5.09 9.70 1.37
C ALA A 124 -4.05 8.62 1.03
N ALA A 125 -2.83 9.05 0.70
CA ALA A 125 -1.72 8.14 0.45
C ALA A 125 -1.07 7.69 1.76
N THR A 126 -0.72 6.39 1.85
CA THR A 126 0.12 5.83 2.91
C THR A 126 1.55 5.74 2.43
N SER A 127 2.49 6.33 3.16
CA SER A 127 3.93 6.23 2.88
C SER A 127 4.52 5.01 3.57
N PHE A 128 5.41 4.32 2.88
CA PHE A 128 6.17 3.18 3.40
C PHE A 128 7.58 3.18 2.81
N SER A 129 8.59 2.86 3.63
CA SER A 129 9.99 2.79 3.21
C SER A 129 10.61 1.47 3.65
N PHE A 130 11.39 0.85 2.76
CA PHE A 130 12.16 -0.37 3.04
C PHE A 130 13.41 -0.43 2.17
N THR A 131 14.39 -1.23 2.58
CA THR A 131 15.59 -1.53 1.80
C THR A 131 15.47 -2.94 1.22
N LEU A 132 15.55 -3.06 -0.10
CA LEU A 132 15.73 -4.34 -0.79
C LEU A 132 17.22 -4.61 -0.94
N ASP A 133 17.68 -5.75 -0.43
CA ASP A 133 19.04 -6.25 -0.59
C ASP A 133 18.97 -7.74 -0.98
N THR A 134 19.28 -8.05 -2.23
CA THR A 134 19.15 -9.39 -2.80
C THR A 134 20.49 -10.08 -3.00
N SER A 135 21.60 -9.46 -2.57
CA SER A 135 22.95 -9.97 -2.82
C SER A 135 23.87 -9.79 -1.61
N ALA A 136 24.77 -10.73 -1.43
CA ALA A 136 25.89 -10.61 -0.50
C ALA A 136 27.21 -10.76 -1.25
N ALA A 137 28.14 -9.85 -1.02
CA ALA A 137 29.47 -9.92 -1.62
C ALA A 137 30.30 -11.04 -0.96
N ALA A 138 31.10 -11.76 -1.77
CA ALA A 138 32.03 -12.72 -1.22
C ALA A 138 33.15 -12.02 -0.42
N PRO A 139 33.43 -12.45 0.82
CA PRO A 139 34.49 -11.86 1.61
C PRO A 139 35.87 -12.17 1.01
N GLY A 140 36.83 -11.23 1.11
CA GLY A 140 38.21 -11.50 0.89
C GLY A 140 38.84 -12.20 2.10
N VAL A 141 39.73 -13.14 1.86
CA VAL A 141 40.43 -13.92 2.90
C VAL A 141 41.94 -13.92 2.60
N GLU A 142 42.74 -13.57 3.60
CA GLU A 142 44.17 -13.63 3.53
C GLU A 142 44.76 -14.05 4.89
N LEU A 143 46.03 -14.50 4.90
CA LEU A 143 46.75 -14.74 6.15
C LEU A 143 47.01 -13.38 6.83
N ALA A 144 46.75 -13.30 8.14
CA ALA A 144 47.11 -12.12 8.94
C ALA A 144 48.63 -11.90 8.97
N VAL A 145 49.39 -13.00 8.96
CA VAL A 145 50.83 -13.01 8.87
C VAL A 145 51.24 -14.22 8.06
N ASP A 146 51.90 -14.00 6.94
CA ASP A 146 52.63 -15.04 6.20
C ASP A 146 54.07 -15.07 6.71
N SER A 147 54.33 -15.99 7.65
CA SER A 147 55.61 -16.05 8.37
C SER A 147 56.57 -17.04 7.73
N GLY A 148 57.86 -16.84 7.92
CA GLY A 148 58.90 -17.73 7.39
C GLY A 148 59.86 -17.02 6.45
N SER A 149 60.41 -17.74 5.48
CA SER A 149 61.41 -17.25 4.52
C SER A 149 60.82 -16.43 3.37
N SER A 150 59.54 -16.57 3.12
CA SER A 150 58.75 -15.83 2.12
C SER A 150 57.49 -15.31 2.76
N ALA A 151 57.04 -14.10 2.37
CA ALA A 151 55.82 -13.47 2.85
C ALA A 151 54.66 -13.62 1.84
N VAL A 152 54.79 -14.54 0.87
CA VAL A 152 53.82 -14.72 -0.24
C VAL A 152 53.66 -16.18 -0.69
N ASP A 153 54.25 -17.16 0.04
CA ASP A 153 54.16 -18.57 -0.31
C ASP A 153 53.00 -19.31 0.43
N HIS A 154 52.31 -18.61 1.31
CA HIS A 154 51.20 -19.11 2.12
C HIS A 154 51.64 -20.27 3.06
N ILE A 155 52.94 -20.37 3.40
CA ILE A 155 53.49 -21.30 4.37
C ILE A 155 53.79 -20.53 5.66
N THR A 156 52.92 -20.70 6.66
CA THR A 156 52.98 -19.94 7.87
C THR A 156 52.88 -20.81 9.12
N ASN A 157 53.45 -20.36 10.23
CA ASN A 157 53.20 -20.93 11.55
C ASN A 157 52.10 -20.17 12.34
N VAL A 158 51.47 -19.16 11.71
CA VAL A 158 50.36 -18.37 12.28
C VAL A 158 49.13 -18.53 11.41
N GLY A 159 48.16 -19.34 11.86
CA GLY A 159 46.93 -19.65 11.12
C GLY A 159 45.79 -18.62 11.28
N THR A 160 46.12 -17.39 11.69
CA THR A 160 45.10 -16.33 11.82
C THR A 160 44.80 -15.72 10.45
N LEU A 161 43.52 -15.55 10.16
CA LEU A 161 43.02 -14.98 8.90
C LEU A 161 42.58 -13.53 9.11
N ASN A 162 42.83 -12.69 8.11
CA ASN A 162 42.19 -11.40 7.91
C ASN A 162 41.04 -11.56 6.93
N LEU A 163 39.89 -11.02 7.29
CA LEU A 163 38.74 -10.94 6.41
C LEU A 163 38.55 -9.49 5.95
N SER A 164 38.21 -9.32 4.70
CA SER A 164 37.87 -8.02 4.11
C SER A 164 36.56 -8.10 3.32
N GLY A 165 35.90 -6.97 3.13
CA GLY A 165 34.65 -6.92 2.38
C GLY A 165 33.48 -7.62 3.07
N VAL A 166 33.58 -7.92 4.37
CA VAL A 166 32.43 -8.44 5.16
C VAL A 166 31.44 -7.33 5.39
N GLU A 167 30.20 -7.54 5.00
CA GLU A 167 29.12 -6.58 5.17
C GLU A 167 28.73 -6.42 6.65
N THR A 168 28.25 -5.23 7.01
CA THR A 168 27.83 -4.96 8.38
C THR A 168 26.66 -5.86 8.78
N GLY A 169 26.82 -6.62 9.85
CA GLY A 169 25.80 -7.55 10.34
C GLY A 169 25.77 -8.92 9.66
N ALA A 170 26.68 -9.17 8.70
CA ALA A 170 26.79 -10.47 8.06
C ALA A 170 27.35 -11.54 9.01
N THR A 171 26.89 -12.77 8.84
CA THR A 171 27.45 -13.95 9.50
C THR A 171 28.50 -14.57 8.58
N VAL A 172 29.70 -14.83 9.11
CA VAL A 172 30.77 -15.50 8.38
C VAL A 172 30.85 -16.96 8.83
N GLU A 173 30.86 -17.86 7.86
CA GLU A 173 30.97 -19.31 8.09
C GLU A 173 32.26 -19.84 7.46
N TYR A 174 32.84 -20.88 8.08
CA TYR A 174 34.04 -21.57 7.61
C TYR A 174 33.73 -23.05 7.38
N SER A 175 34.27 -23.65 6.32
CA SER A 175 34.14 -25.07 5.99
C SER A 175 35.50 -25.72 5.76
#